data_0329488ec91f80834a8060bb03abe4d6
#
_entry.id   0329488ec91f80834a8060bb03abe4d6
#
_cell.length_a   1.000
_cell.length_b   1.000
_cell.length_c   1.000
_cell.angle_alpha   90.00
_cell.angle_beta   90.00
_cell.angle_gamma   90.00
#
_symmetry.space_group_name_H-M   'P 1'
#
loop_
_entity.id
_entity.type
_entity.pdbx_description
1 polymer ?
#
loop_
_entity_poly.entity_id
_entity_poly.type
_entity_poly.pdbx_seq_one_letter_code
_entity_poly.pdbx_strand_id
1 'polypeptide(L)'
;HPGYYRHQQQLFLEMLDADLVYRRKSVVNWDPVDNTVLANEQVIDGRGWRSDALVEKRELSQWFFRITEFNDDLLAALDSLERWPERVRLMQENWIGRSEGVRLTFALKDRDDGLEVYTTRHDTLFGATFCALAPDHPLAKDIAANNPDATEFIAECSRMGTSEAVIERAEK
;
A
#
# COMPACT_ATOMS: atom_id res chain seq x y z
N HIS A 1 -25.10 19.85 4.78
CA HIS A 1 -26.40 20.06 4.12
C HIS A 1 -26.42 19.39 2.75
N PRO A 2 -27.50 18.69 2.33
CA PRO A 2 -27.57 17.98 1.04
C PRO A 2 -27.26 18.85 -0.17
N GLY A 3 -27.69 20.12 -0.17
CA GLY A 3 -27.39 21.06 -1.25
C GLY A 3 -25.88 21.39 -1.41
N TYR A 4 -25.06 21.10 -0.40
CA TYR A 4 -23.61 21.33 -0.45
C TYR A 4 -22.85 20.08 -0.98
N TYR A 5 -23.04 18.92 -0.35
CA TYR A 5 -22.28 17.73 -0.72
C TYR A 5 -22.72 17.09 -2.05
N ARG A 6 -23.89 17.48 -2.61
CA ARG A 6 -24.31 17.00 -3.95
C ARG A 6 -23.29 17.29 -5.03
N HIS A 7 -22.53 18.40 -4.90
CA HIS A 7 -21.50 18.76 -5.86
C HIS A 7 -20.29 17.80 -5.80
N GLN A 8 -19.94 17.35 -4.59
CA GLN A 8 -18.91 16.32 -4.43
C GLN A 8 -19.37 14.97 -4.98
N GLN A 9 -20.64 14.61 -4.78
CA GLN A 9 -21.23 13.40 -5.35
C GLN A 9 -21.28 13.47 -6.88
N GLN A 10 -21.62 14.62 -7.44
CA GLN A 10 -21.61 14.83 -8.88
C GLN A 10 -20.19 14.67 -9.46
N LEU A 11 -19.19 15.31 -8.85
CA LEU A 11 -17.79 15.17 -9.24
C LEU A 11 -17.34 13.70 -9.19
N PHE A 12 -17.72 12.97 -8.13
CA PHE A 12 -17.41 11.54 -8.02
C PHE A 12 -18.01 10.73 -9.19
N LEU A 13 -19.25 11.01 -9.57
CA LEU A 13 -19.90 10.33 -10.71
C LEU A 13 -19.20 10.67 -12.03
N GLU A 14 -18.81 11.92 -12.24
CA GLU A 14 -18.05 12.34 -13.41
C GLU A 14 -16.69 11.63 -13.49
N MET A 15 -16.00 11.46 -12.36
CA MET A 15 -14.74 10.71 -12.29
C MET A 15 -14.96 9.20 -12.53
N LEU A 16 -16.09 8.65 -12.08
CA LEU A 16 -16.46 7.26 -12.34
C LEU A 16 -16.76 7.04 -13.84
N ASP A 17 -17.51 7.94 -14.46
CA ASP A 17 -17.83 7.89 -15.89
C ASP A 17 -16.56 8.05 -16.77
N ALA A 18 -15.56 8.78 -16.27
CA ALA A 18 -14.24 8.92 -16.89
C ALA A 18 -13.27 7.75 -16.60
N ASP A 19 -13.73 6.67 -15.94
CA ASP A 19 -12.92 5.51 -15.49
C ASP A 19 -11.75 5.89 -14.56
N LEU A 20 -11.82 7.03 -13.90
CA LEU A 20 -10.81 7.47 -12.91
C LEU A 20 -11.05 6.91 -11.52
N VAL A 21 -12.21 6.28 -11.31
CA VAL A 21 -12.60 5.64 -10.06
C VAL A 21 -13.05 4.21 -10.35
N TYR A 22 -12.62 3.28 -9.52
CA TYR A 22 -12.98 1.87 -9.66
C TYR A 22 -13.21 1.24 -8.29
N ARG A 23 -13.80 0.05 -8.28
CA ARG A 23 -14.11 -0.68 -7.06
C ARG A 23 -13.38 -2.00 -7.02
N ARG A 24 -12.72 -2.30 -5.89
CA ARG A 24 -12.08 -3.60 -5.65
C ARG A 24 -12.15 -3.97 -4.17
N LYS A 25 -11.93 -5.24 -3.89
CA LYS A 25 -11.69 -5.72 -2.54
C LYS A 25 -10.28 -5.34 -2.09
N SER A 26 -10.15 -4.89 -0.85
CA SER A 26 -8.88 -4.55 -0.23
C SER A 26 -8.96 -4.81 1.27
N VAL A 27 -7.83 -5.18 1.85
CA VAL A 27 -7.69 -5.28 3.30
C VAL A 27 -7.57 -3.88 3.88
N VAL A 28 -8.42 -3.59 4.86
CA VAL A 28 -8.50 -2.28 5.52
C VAL A 28 -8.38 -2.45 7.03
N ASN A 29 -7.99 -1.36 7.71
CA ASN A 29 -8.08 -1.28 9.15
C ASN A 29 -9.54 -0.98 9.54
N TRP A 30 -10.15 -1.88 10.30
CA TRP A 30 -11.52 -1.75 10.76
C TRP A 30 -11.59 -1.49 12.25
N ASP A 31 -12.28 -0.44 12.64
CA ASP A 31 -12.62 -0.17 14.03
C ASP A 31 -13.98 -0.81 14.36
N PRO A 32 -14.02 -1.83 15.23
CA PRO A 32 -15.26 -2.55 15.53
C PRO A 32 -16.22 -1.75 16.44
N VAL A 33 -15.73 -0.73 17.14
CA VAL A 33 -16.54 0.13 18.03
C VAL A 33 -17.15 1.28 17.25
N ASP A 34 -16.33 2.00 16.49
CA ASP A 34 -16.80 3.10 15.65
C ASP A 34 -17.45 2.62 14.34
N ASN A 35 -17.34 1.31 14.03
CA ASN A 35 -17.83 0.69 12.80
C ASN A 35 -17.38 1.43 11.53
N THR A 36 -16.09 1.75 11.46
CA THR A 36 -15.52 2.53 10.37
C THR A 36 -14.16 2.00 9.94
N VAL A 37 -13.78 2.35 8.70
CA VAL A 37 -12.42 2.13 8.19
C VAL A 37 -11.51 3.24 8.68
N LEU A 38 -10.31 2.87 9.12
CA LEU A 38 -9.27 3.79 9.58
C LEU A 38 -8.11 3.83 8.58
N ALA A 39 -7.61 5.03 8.32
CA ALA A 39 -6.31 5.21 7.66
C ALA A 39 -5.16 4.72 8.58
N ASN A 40 -3.99 4.44 8.01
CA ASN A 40 -2.86 3.95 8.80
C ASN A 40 -2.46 4.92 9.93
N GLU A 41 -2.54 6.22 9.68
CA GLU A 41 -2.23 7.29 10.65
C GLU A 41 -3.23 7.36 11.80
N GLN A 42 -4.39 6.75 11.64
CA GLN A 42 -5.45 6.68 12.66
C GLN A 42 -5.35 5.42 13.53
N VAL A 43 -4.35 4.59 13.27
CA VAL A 43 -4.06 3.40 14.08
C VAL A 43 -2.80 3.66 14.90
N ILE A 44 -2.96 3.73 16.23
CA ILE A 44 -1.89 3.99 17.19
C ILE A 44 -1.74 2.74 18.05
N ASP A 45 -0.56 2.13 18.04
CA ASP A 45 -0.25 0.90 18.79
C ASP A 45 -1.29 -0.22 18.57
N GLY A 46 -1.77 -0.37 17.32
CA GLY A 46 -2.79 -1.35 16.94
C GLY A 46 -4.21 -1.01 17.36
N ARG A 47 -4.44 0.22 17.84
CA ARG A 47 -5.74 0.69 18.32
C ARG A 47 -6.26 1.87 17.52
N GLY A 48 -7.56 2.00 17.43
CA GLY A 48 -8.21 3.17 16.82
C GLY A 48 -7.94 4.43 17.64
N TRP A 49 -7.48 5.48 16.97
CA TRP A 49 -7.07 6.75 17.60
C TRP A 49 -8.16 7.43 18.44
N ARG A 50 -9.42 7.12 18.21
CA ARG A 50 -10.58 7.71 18.89
C ARG A 50 -11.28 6.75 19.83
N SER A 51 -11.50 5.52 19.41
CA SER A 51 -12.24 4.51 20.17
C SER A 51 -11.38 3.75 21.17
N ASP A 52 -10.05 3.75 20.97
CA ASP A 52 -9.08 2.88 21.67
C ASP A 52 -9.36 1.37 21.52
N ALA A 53 -10.24 0.99 20.58
CA ALA A 53 -10.52 -0.40 20.27
C ALA A 53 -9.36 -1.02 19.48
N LEU A 54 -9.12 -2.33 19.68
CA LEU A 54 -8.20 -3.09 18.85
C LEU A 54 -8.71 -3.08 17.40
N VAL A 55 -7.84 -2.66 16.48
CA VAL A 55 -8.15 -2.61 15.06
C VAL A 55 -8.08 -3.99 14.45
N GLU A 56 -9.10 -4.33 13.66
CA GLU A 56 -9.17 -5.57 12.91
C GLU A 56 -8.77 -5.35 11.44
N LYS A 57 -8.11 -6.33 10.84
CA LYS A 57 -7.92 -6.35 9.39
C LYS A 57 -9.12 -7.03 8.75
N ARG A 58 -9.87 -6.30 7.91
CA ARG A 58 -11.03 -6.82 7.19
C ARG A 58 -10.88 -6.61 5.69
N GLU A 59 -11.29 -7.60 4.91
CA GLU A 59 -11.38 -7.46 3.45
C GLU A 59 -12.75 -6.86 3.11
N LEU A 60 -12.73 -5.62 2.61
CA LEU A 60 -13.93 -4.90 2.20
C LEU A 60 -13.82 -4.42 0.76
N SER A 61 -14.98 -4.35 0.09
CA SER A 61 -15.08 -3.73 -1.24
C SER A 61 -15.02 -2.21 -1.10
N GLN A 62 -13.95 -1.60 -1.61
CA GLN A 62 -13.67 -0.19 -1.48
C GLN A 62 -13.55 0.50 -2.83
N TRP A 63 -13.75 1.82 -2.85
CA TRP A 63 -13.51 2.67 -3.99
C TRP A 63 -12.05 3.13 -4.00
N PHE A 64 -11.47 3.14 -5.20
CA PHE A 64 -10.09 3.58 -5.44
C PHE A 64 -10.07 4.58 -6.58
N PHE A 65 -9.22 5.60 -6.46
CA PHE A 65 -8.88 6.49 -7.56
C PHE A 65 -7.68 5.95 -8.32
N ARG A 66 -7.67 6.10 -9.64
CA ARG A 66 -6.51 5.80 -10.48
C ARG A 66 -5.49 6.94 -10.41
N ILE A 67 -4.92 7.15 -9.24
CA ILE A 67 -4.04 8.31 -8.97
C ILE A 67 -2.77 8.32 -9.82
N THR A 68 -2.39 7.18 -10.40
CA THR A 68 -1.19 7.05 -11.23
C THR A 68 -1.45 7.26 -12.72
N GLU A 69 -2.71 7.45 -13.13
CA GLU A 69 -3.10 7.60 -14.54
C GLU A 69 -2.40 8.78 -15.24
N PHE A 70 -2.18 9.86 -14.50
CA PHE A 70 -1.61 11.09 -15.02
C PHE A 70 -0.14 11.32 -14.61
N ASN A 71 0.56 10.30 -14.11
CA ASN A 71 1.92 10.49 -13.59
C ASN A 71 2.89 10.98 -14.64
N ASP A 72 2.86 10.43 -15.86
CA ASP A 72 3.74 10.86 -16.95
C ASP A 72 3.40 12.29 -17.41
N ASP A 73 2.12 12.63 -17.50
CA ASP A 73 1.66 13.97 -17.86
C ASP A 73 2.06 15.00 -16.79
N LEU A 74 1.90 14.64 -15.50
CA LEU A 74 2.29 15.50 -14.39
C LEU A 74 3.80 15.74 -14.36
N LEU A 75 4.59 14.70 -14.62
CA LEU A 75 6.05 14.81 -14.68
C LEU A 75 6.49 15.72 -15.84
N ALA A 76 5.94 15.50 -17.05
CA ALA A 76 6.22 16.33 -18.20
C ALA A 76 5.76 17.79 -18.02
N ALA A 77 4.64 18.01 -17.32
CA ALA A 77 4.12 19.34 -17.06
C ALA A 77 5.02 20.19 -16.15
N LEU A 78 5.90 19.58 -15.33
CA LEU A 78 6.85 20.32 -14.51
C LEU A 78 7.79 21.21 -15.31
N ASP A 79 8.11 20.83 -16.55
CA ASP A 79 8.98 21.61 -17.44
C ASP A 79 8.31 22.93 -17.84
N SER A 80 6.97 22.98 -17.89
CA SER A 80 6.19 24.17 -18.22
C SER A 80 6.02 25.16 -17.07
N LEU A 81 6.38 24.77 -15.85
CA LEU A 81 6.19 25.56 -14.63
C LEU A 81 7.37 26.51 -14.36
N GLU A 82 7.72 27.35 -15.34
CA GLU A 82 8.89 28.26 -15.27
C GLU A 82 8.86 29.22 -14.08
N ARG A 83 7.64 29.59 -13.59
CA ARG A 83 7.48 30.51 -12.46
C ARG A 83 7.60 29.83 -11.08
N TRP A 84 7.70 28.51 -11.06
CA TRP A 84 7.88 27.79 -9.81
C TRP A 84 9.37 27.80 -9.41
N PRO A 85 9.67 27.93 -8.10
CA PRO A 85 11.04 27.79 -7.63
C PRO A 85 11.60 26.41 -8.02
N GLU A 86 12.84 26.39 -8.50
CA GLU A 86 13.51 25.15 -8.96
C GLU A 86 13.48 24.05 -7.88
N ARG A 87 13.71 24.43 -6.62
CA ARG A 87 13.63 23.47 -5.49
C ARG A 87 12.26 22.79 -5.40
N VAL A 88 11.17 23.52 -5.64
CA VAL A 88 9.80 22.96 -5.57
C VAL A 88 9.55 22.02 -6.75
N ARG A 89 10.01 22.37 -7.96
CA ARG A 89 9.91 21.49 -9.13
C ARG A 89 10.67 20.19 -8.89
N LEU A 90 11.91 20.27 -8.40
CA LEU A 90 12.72 19.10 -8.08
C LEU A 90 12.08 18.21 -7.00
N MET A 91 11.45 18.81 -5.97
CA MET A 91 10.72 18.04 -4.96
C MET A 91 9.53 17.29 -5.57
N GLN A 92 8.78 17.90 -6.49
CA GLN A 92 7.67 17.25 -7.20
C GLN A 92 8.17 16.14 -8.13
N GLU A 93 9.24 16.40 -8.89
CA GLU A 93 9.87 15.41 -9.76
C GLU A 93 10.30 14.16 -8.95
N ASN A 94 11.00 14.36 -7.85
CA ASN A 94 11.44 13.27 -6.98
C ASN A 94 10.26 12.52 -6.32
N TRP A 95 9.18 13.22 -6.00
CA TRP A 95 7.98 12.62 -5.42
C TRP A 95 7.20 11.77 -6.42
N ILE A 96 6.96 12.29 -7.62
CA ILE A 96 6.26 11.58 -8.68
C ILE A 96 7.12 10.42 -9.17
N GLY A 97 8.38 10.67 -9.44
CA GLY A 97 9.47 9.76 -9.77
C GLY A 97 9.12 8.66 -10.77
N ARG A 98 9.85 8.55 -11.85
CA ARG A 98 9.77 7.38 -12.73
C ARG A 98 10.87 6.40 -12.37
N SER A 99 10.50 5.18 -12.04
CA SER A 99 11.45 4.09 -11.81
C SER A 99 11.21 2.96 -12.80
N GLU A 100 12.29 2.36 -13.28
CA GLU A 100 12.24 1.17 -14.11
C GLU A 100 12.80 -0.02 -13.33
N GLY A 101 12.17 -1.18 -13.47
CA GLY A 101 12.58 -2.37 -12.78
C GLY A 101 12.22 -3.63 -13.53
N VAL A 102 12.65 -4.75 -12.99
CA VAL A 102 12.43 -6.07 -13.56
C VAL A 102 11.53 -6.89 -12.66
N ARG A 103 10.53 -7.52 -13.26
CA ARG A 103 9.72 -8.55 -12.62
C ARG A 103 10.31 -9.91 -12.99
N LEU A 104 10.55 -10.73 -12.00
CA LEU A 104 11.09 -12.07 -12.20
C LEU A 104 10.42 -13.06 -11.26
N THR A 105 10.47 -14.34 -11.61
CA THR A 105 9.86 -15.41 -10.83
C THR A 105 10.94 -16.39 -10.39
N PHE A 106 11.07 -16.59 -9.09
CA PHE A 106 11.88 -17.66 -8.55
C PHE A 106 11.07 -18.96 -8.51
N ALA A 107 11.64 -20.03 -9.06
CA ALA A 107 11.07 -21.36 -8.91
C ALA A 107 11.15 -21.79 -7.45
N LEU A 108 10.08 -22.38 -6.94
CA LEU A 108 10.03 -22.95 -5.60
C LEU A 108 10.25 -24.46 -5.69
N LYS A 109 11.04 -24.99 -4.74
CA LYS A 109 11.25 -26.43 -4.66
C LYS A 109 9.95 -27.14 -4.30
N ASP A 110 9.63 -28.22 -5.00
CA ASP A 110 8.45 -29.06 -4.77
C ASP A 110 7.10 -28.35 -4.95
N ARG A 111 7.08 -27.26 -5.76
CA ARG A 111 5.86 -26.52 -6.11
C ARG A 111 5.87 -26.14 -7.59
N ASP A 112 4.69 -26.13 -8.21
CA ASP A 112 4.51 -25.67 -9.59
C ASP A 112 4.37 -24.14 -9.71
N ASP A 113 3.98 -23.47 -8.61
CA ASP A 113 3.92 -22.02 -8.51
C ASP A 113 5.31 -21.44 -8.18
N GLY A 114 5.56 -20.24 -8.66
CA GLY A 114 6.79 -19.51 -8.39
C GLY A 114 6.56 -18.31 -7.45
N LEU A 115 7.63 -17.79 -6.89
CA LEU A 115 7.64 -16.54 -6.15
C LEU A 115 7.97 -15.40 -7.12
N GLU A 116 6.95 -14.61 -7.46
CA GLU A 116 7.15 -13.41 -8.26
C GLU A 116 7.67 -12.27 -7.38
N VAL A 117 8.75 -11.63 -7.83
CA VAL A 117 9.36 -10.46 -7.18
C VAL A 117 9.57 -9.35 -8.20
N TYR A 118 9.56 -8.11 -7.72
CA TYR A 118 9.91 -6.94 -8.50
C TYR A 118 11.11 -6.24 -7.86
N THR A 119 12.07 -5.82 -8.68
CA THR A 119 13.23 -5.08 -8.21
C THR A 119 13.66 -4.00 -9.21
N THR A 120 14.06 -2.84 -8.70
CA THR A 120 14.76 -1.80 -9.46
C THR A 120 16.27 -2.02 -9.50
N ARG A 121 16.78 -2.95 -8.70
CA ARG A 121 18.20 -3.31 -8.58
C ARG A 121 18.47 -4.72 -9.13
N HIS A 122 18.12 -4.95 -10.40
CA HIS A 122 18.33 -6.23 -11.08
C HIS A 122 19.83 -6.57 -11.22
N ASP A 123 20.70 -5.58 -11.17
CA ASP A 123 22.17 -5.70 -11.15
C ASP A 123 22.68 -6.50 -9.94
N THR A 124 21.96 -6.48 -8.82
CA THR A 124 22.35 -7.18 -7.58
C THR A 124 21.73 -8.58 -7.45
N LEU A 125 20.95 -9.01 -8.42
CA LEU A 125 20.19 -10.27 -8.36
C LEU A 125 21.07 -11.51 -8.12
N PHE A 126 22.26 -11.53 -8.71
CA PHE A 126 23.19 -12.64 -8.56
C PHE A 126 23.77 -12.78 -7.13
N GLY A 127 23.61 -11.76 -6.30
CA GLY A 127 23.97 -11.76 -4.88
C GLY A 127 22.81 -12.11 -3.95
N ALA A 128 21.61 -12.39 -4.49
CA ALA A 128 20.44 -12.71 -3.67
C ALA A 128 20.61 -14.10 -3.02
N THR A 129 20.56 -14.15 -1.69
CA THR A 129 20.74 -15.37 -0.89
C THR A 129 19.47 -15.78 -0.15
N PHE A 130 18.50 -14.89 -0.03
CA PHE A 130 17.20 -15.17 0.61
C PHE A 130 16.11 -14.25 0.03
N CYS A 131 14.85 -14.64 0.23
CA CYS A 131 13.68 -13.82 -0.02
C CYS A 131 12.87 -13.69 1.26
N ALA A 132 12.41 -12.47 1.56
CA ALA A 132 11.45 -12.22 2.65
C ALA A 132 10.03 -12.14 2.06
N LEU A 133 9.07 -12.68 2.81
CA LEU A 133 7.65 -12.62 2.47
C LEU A 133 6.90 -11.73 3.46
N ALA A 134 5.94 -10.98 2.96
CA ALA A 134 5.00 -10.29 3.84
C ALA A 134 4.14 -11.31 4.63
N PRO A 135 3.78 -11.03 5.89
CA PRO A 135 2.99 -11.94 6.71
C PRO A 135 1.63 -12.31 6.12
N ASP A 136 1.06 -11.43 5.32
CA ASP A 136 -0.23 -11.61 4.65
C ASP A 136 -0.12 -12.28 3.28
N HIS A 137 1.10 -12.55 2.80
CA HIS A 137 1.32 -13.23 1.52
C HIS A 137 0.71 -14.64 1.53
N PRO A 138 0.04 -15.09 0.45
CA PRO A 138 -0.56 -16.43 0.38
C PRO A 138 0.42 -17.55 0.72
N LEU A 139 1.64 -17.52 0.17
CA LEU A 139 2.68 -18.50 0.44
C LEU A 139 3.09 -18.55 1.92
N ALA A 140 3.14 -17.39 2.60
CA ALA A 140 3.45 -17.35 4.04
C ALA A 140 2.37 -18.05 4.84
N LYS A 141 1.09 -17.84 4.50
CA LYS A 141 -0.05 -18.50 5.14
C LYS A 141 -0.06 -20.01 4.88
N ASP A 142 0.27 -20.44 3.68
CA ASP A 142 0.39 -21.86 3.33
C ASP A 142 1.47 -22.56 4.17
N ILE A 143 2.63 -21.93 4.32
CA ILE A 143 3.75 -22.45 5.13
C ILE A 143 3.32 -22.53 6.60
N ALA A 144 2.67 -21.50 7.10
CA ALA A 144 2.22 -21.42 8.48
C ALA A 144 1.16 -22.46 8.82
N ALA A 145 0.31 -22.87 7.86
CA ALA A 145 -0.75 -23.84 8.09
C ALA A 145 -0.25 -25.16 8.68
N ASN A 146 1.00 -25.54 8.42
CA ASN A 146 1.63 -26.78 8.90
C ASN A 146 2.85 -26.53 9.82
N ASN A 147 3.05 -25.29 10.27
CA ASN A 147 4.18 -24.91 11.11
C ASN A 147 3.73 -23.95 12.21
N PRO A 148 3.59 -24.43 13.49
CA PRO A 148 3.16 -23.60 14.60
C PRO A 148 4.05 -22.39 14.86
N ASP A 149 5.38 -22.54 14.75
CA ASP A 149 6.33 -21.45 14.99
C ASP A 149 6.14 -20.32 13.94
N ALA A 150 5.93 -20.71 12.67
CA ALA A 150 5.63 -19.75 11.61
C ALA A 150 4.28 -19.05 11.83
N THR A 151 3.28 -19.76 12.34
CA THR A 151 1.97 -19.19 12.68
C THR A 151 2.10 -18.15 13.79
N GLU A 152 2.85 -18.46 14.85
CA GLU A 152 3.09 -17.52 15.97
C GLU A 152 3.86 -16.29 15.48
N PHE A 153 4.91 -16.48 14.68
CA PHE A 153 5.70 -15.39 14.11
C PHE A 153 4.87 -14.48 13.19
N ILE A 154 4.00 -15.03 12.33
CA ILE A 154 3.08 -14.23 11.49
C ILE A 154 2.12 -13.42 12.36
N ALA A 155 1.61 -14.02 13.46
CA ALA A 155 0.73 -13.30 14.38
C ALA A 155 1.48 -12.17 15.12
N GLU A 156 2.75 -12.34 15.45
CA GLU A 156 3.61 -11.30 15.99
C GLU A 156 3.82 -10.17 14.97
N CYS A 157 4.26 -10.49 13.76
CA CYS A 157 4.43 -9.52 12.67
C CYS A 157 3.17 -8.71 12.40
N SER A 158 1.99 -9.36 12.46
CA SER A 158 0.71 -8.70 12.22
C SER A 158 0.33 -7.67 13.31
N ARG A 159 0.92 -7.78 14.49
CA ARG A 159 0.76 -6.82 15.60
C ARG A 159 1.73 -5.65 15.52
N MET A 160 2.81 -5.81 14.76
CA MET A 160 3.78 -4.73 14.55
C MET A 160 3.15 -3.63 13.70
N GLY A 161 3.31 -2.38 14.12
CA GLY A 161 2.86 -1.23 13.34
C GLY A 161 3.69 -1.06 12.08
N THR A 162 3.02 -0.70 10.98
CA THR A 162 3.64 -0.44 9.67
C THR A 162 3.80 1.05 9.38
N SER A 163 3.51 1.94 10.34
CA SER A 163 3.73 3.37 10.17
C SER A 163 5.22 3.69 10.19
N GLU A 164 5.63 4.67 9.40
CA GLU A 164 7.03 5.14 9.32
C GLU A 164 7.62 5.45 10.70
N ALA A 165 6.84 6.09 11.57
CA ALA A 165 7.23 6.41 12.94
C ALA A 165 7.50 5.17 13.82
N VAL A 166 6.83 4.05 13.57
CA VAL A 166 7.07 2.79 14.29
C VAL A 166 8.32 2.10 13.76
N ILE A 167 8.53 2.11 12.44
CA ILE A 167 9.73 1.56 11.79
C ILE A 167 10.98 2.30 12.28
N GLU A 168 10.97 3.63 12.30
CA GLU A 168 12.09 4.44 12.81
C GLU A 168 12.41 4.20 14.29
N ARG A 169 11.39 3.83 15.10
CA ARG A 169 11.61 3.48 16.50
C ARG A 169 12.21 2.09 16.70
N ALA A 170 11.89 1.15 15.80
CA ALA A 170 12.40 -0.21 15.85
C ALA A 170 13.87 -0.30 15.39
N GLU A 171 14.34 0.67 14.60
CA GLU A 171 15.73 0.74 14.12
C GLU A 171 16.70 1.41 15.14
N LYS A 172 16.21 1.91 16.26
CA LYS A 172 16.98 2.51 17.36
C LYS A 172 17.11 1.57 18.54
#